data_37d8faea58c7a8582cb8b3b0d31eaafd
#
_entry.id   37d8faea58c7a8582cb8b3b0d31eaafd
#
_cell.length_a   1.000
_cell.length_b   1.000
_cell.length_c   1.000
_cell.angle_alpha   90.00
_cell.angle_beta   90.00
_cell.angle_gamma   90.00
#
_symmetry.space_group_name_H-M   'P 1'
#
loop_
_entity.id
_entity.type
_entity.pdbx_description
1 polymer ?
#
loop_
_entity_poly.entity_id
_entity_poly.type
_entity_poly.pdbx_seq_one_letter_code
_entity_poly.pdbx_strand_id
1 'polypeptide(L)'
;MLTIPEGPFEAYIFDCDGTLVDSMPLHLEAWRAALEKHGFDPAAFTYEMHHRYAGMPGVAIVRDLNERFGSELDAAAVEADKVVWYLAHHGEVRGIEPVVAVARAGRGVLPMAVASGSDAGIVRDSLKAIGILEWFETVITPVDVARGKPAPDMFLLAAERMGVDPAKCLVFEDGQLGIEAAKAAGMAWVYVPTDLSAG
;
A
#
# COMPACT_ATOMS: atom_id res chain seq x y z
N MET A 1 17.01 7.01 7.60
CA MET A 1 16.49 8.39 7.54
C MET A 1 15.92 8.60 6.14
N LEU A 2 14.71 9.17 5.99
CA LEU A 2 14.12 9.46 4.69
C LEU A 2 14.91 10.56 3.98
N THR A 3 15.21 10.35 2.69
CA THR A 3 15.81 11.38 1.85
C THR A 3 14.69 12.01 1.02
N ILE A 4 14.25 13.19 1.45
CA ILE A 4 13.20 13.94 0.75
C ILE A 4 13.89 14.85 -0.29
N PRO A 5 13.53 14.75 -1.60
CA PRO A 5 14.11 15.60 -2.61
C PRO A 5 13.69 17.07 -2.38
N GLU A 6 14.57 18.00 -2.72
CA GLU A 6 14.23 19.40 -2.74
C GLU A 6 13.27 19.70 -3.92
N GLY A 7 12.23 20.47 -3.67
CA GLY A 7 11.29 20.85 -4.73
C GLY A 7 10.07 21.60 -4.18
N PRO A 8 9.42 22.39 -5.05
CA PRO A 8 8.19 23.07 -4.71
C PRO A 8 7.00 22.11 -4.82
N PHE A 9 6.94 21.08 -3.95
CA PHE A 9 5.82 20.16 -3.93
C PHE A 9 4.57 20.84 -3.37
N GLU A 10 3.45 20.64 -4.05
CA GLU A 10 2.14 21.21 -3.69
C GLU A 10 1.18 20.16 -3.10
N ALA A 11 1.52 18.86 -3.19
CA ALA A 11 0.77 17.77 -2.58
C ALA A 11 1.65 16.58 -2.23
N TYR A 12 1.23 15.80 -1.23
CA TYR A 12 1.85 14.53 -0.87
C TYR A 12 0.88 13.37 -1.11
N ILE A 13 1.39 12.28 -1.68
CA ILE A 13 0.64 11.03 -1.85
C ILE A 13 1.44 9.93 -1.14
N PHE A 14 0.79 9.19 -0.28
CA PHE A 14 1.42 8.14 0.49
C PHE A 14 0.85 6.78 0.07
N ASP A 15 1.71 5.80 -0.09
CA ASP A 15 1.26 4.43 0.05
C ASP A 15 0.89 4.15 1.51
N CYS A 16 0.18 3.05 1.78
CA CYS A 16 -0.28 2.71 3.12
C CYS A 16 0.63 1.67 3.78
N ASP A 17 0.65 0.46 3.20
CA ASP A 17 1.22 -0.75 3.80
C ASP A 17 2.74 -0.80 3.59
N GLY A 18 3.52 -0.77 4.67
CA GLY A 18 4.98 -0.65 4.57
C GLY A 18 5.49 0.79 4.41
N THR A 19 4.57 1.75 4.24
CA THR A 19 4.89 3.18 4.09
C THR A 19 4.39 4.01 5.27
N LEU A 20 3.07 4.20 5.43
CA LEU A 20 2.48 4.86 6.60
C LEU A 20 2.31 3.92 7.78
N VAL A 21 2.00 2.66 7.49
CA VAL A 21 1.64 1.64 8.48
C VAL A 21 2.62 0.47 8.38
N ASP A 22 3.18 0.07 9.51
CA ASP A 22 3.99 -1.15 9.64
C ASP A 22 3.07 -2.38 9.69
N SER A 23 2.51 -2.72 8.55
CA SER A 23 1.52 -3.78 8.36
C SER A 23 2.05 -4.99 7.60
N MET A 24 3.26 -4.89 7.01
CA MET A 24 3.80 -5.94 6.14
C MET A 24 3.97 -7.31 6.83
N PRO A 25 4.41 -7.41 8.10
CA PRO A 25 4.43 -8.69 8.80
C PRO A 25 3.03 -9.29 8.97
N LEU A 26 2.04 -8.45 9.33
CA LEU A 26 0.66 -8.89 9.50
C LEU A 26 0.03 -9.34 8.17
N HIS A 27 0.34 -8.65 7.08
CA HIS A 27 -0.09 -9.07 5.74
C HIS A 27 0.48 -10.43 5.34
N LEU A 28 1.75 -10.71 5.65
CA LEU A 28 2.37 -12.01 5.39
C LEU A 28 1.63 -13.14 6.13
N GLU A 29 1.32 -12.95 7.41
CA GLU A 29 0.58 -13.94 8.19
C GLU A 29 -0.86 -14.11 7.68
N ALA A 30 -1.53 -13.02 7.30
CA ALA A 30 -2.87 -13.08 6.71
C ALA A 30 -2.88 -13.87 5.39
N TRP A 31 -1.88 -13.66 4.53
CA TRP A 31 -1.72 -14.42 3.30
C TRP A 31 -1.48 -15.90 3.57
N ARG A 32 -0.58 -16.24 4.48
CA ARG A 32 -0.29 -17.62 4.85
C ARG A 32 -1.52 -18.35 5.39
N ALA A 33 -2.26 -17.70 6.29
CA ALA A 33 -3.48 -18.27 6.86
C ALA A 33 -4.57 -18.51 5.80
N ALA A 34 -4.77 -17.54 4.89
CA ALA A 34 -5.75 -17.70 3.82
C ALA A 34 -5.34 -18.80 2.83
N LEU A 35 -4.08 -18.80 2.40
CA LEU A 35 -3.55 -19.81 1.47
C LEU A 35 -3.65 -21.23 2.06
N GLU A 36 -3.29 -21.41 3.33
CA GLU A 36 -3.42 -22.69 4.04
C GLU A 36 -4.87 -23.19 4.08
N LYS A 37 -5.83 -22.30 4.38
CA LYS A 37 -7.27 -22.61 4.38
C LYS A 37 -7.73 -23.16 3.02
N HIS A 38 -7.14 -22.70 1.93
CA HIS A 38 -7.44 -23.13 0.55
C HIS A 38 -6.53 -24.27 0.04
N GLY A 39 -5.76 -24.92 0.94
CA GLY A 39 -4.96 -26.10 0.62
C GLY A 39 -3.62 -25.83 -0.06
N PHE A 40 -3.15 -24.59 -0.06
CA PHE A 40 -1.81 -24.21 -0.52
C PHE A 40 -0.82 -24.28 0.65
N ASP A 41 0.41 -24.73 0.39
CA ASP A 41 1.46 -24.75 1.41
C ASP A 41 1.86 -23.33 1.82
N PRO A 42 1.56 -22.89 3.07
CA PRO A 42 1.88 -21.53 3.49
C PRO A 42 3.40 -21.26 3.54
N ALA A 43 4.24 -22.28 3.68
CA ALA A 43 5.69 -22.12 3.68
C ALA A 43 6.24 -21.76 2.28
N ALA A 44 5.51 -22.12 1.22
CA ALA A 44 5.86 -21.71 -0.15
C ALA A 44 5.64 -20.21 -0.39
N PHE A 45 4.79 -19.54 0.39
CA PHE A 45 4.61 -18.09 0.35
C PHE A 45 5.62 -17.41 1.27
N THR A 46 6.81 -17.13 0.73
CA THR A 46 7.93 -16.60 1.49
C THR A 46 7.81 -15.08 1.70
N TYR A 47 8.58 -14.55 2.68
CA TYR A 47 8.70 -13.10 2.91
C TYR A 47 9.16 -12.36 1.64
N GLU A 48 10.12 -12.94 0.90
CA GLU A 48 10.63 -12.33 -0.34
C GLU A 48 9.55 -12.26 -1.42
N MET A 49 8.71 -13.30 -1.53
CA MET A 49 7.57 -13.28 -2.46
C MET A 49 6.57 -12.21 -2.06
N HIS A 50 6.19 -12.16 -0.78
CA HIS A 50 5.28 -11.15 -0.26
C HIS A 50 5.78 -9.73 -0.55
N HIS A 51 7.05 -9.48 -0.29
CA HIS A 51 7.66 -8.17 -0.58
C HIS A 51 7.68 -7.82 -2.07
N ARG A 52 7.88 -8.81 -2.95
CA ARG A 52 7.80 -8.62 -4.42
C ARG A 52 6.40 -8.25 -4.89
N TYR A 53 5.38 -8.70 -4.19
CA TYR A 53 3.97 -8.40 -4.49
C TYR A 53 3.47 -7.10 -3.84
N ALA A 54 4.31 -6.37 -3.10
CA ALA A 54 3.92 -5.10 -2.48
C ALA A 54 3.29 -4.14 -3.51
N GLY A 55 2.10 -3.65 -3.19
CA GLY A 55 1.33 -2.77 -4.07
C GLY A 55 0.49 -3.46 -5.15
N MET A 56 0.58 -4.79 -5.30
CA MET A 56 -0.24 -5.57 -6.24
C MET A 56 -1.62 -5.89 -5.62
N PRO A 57 -2.73 -5.80 -6.40
CA PRO A 57 -4.04 -6.25 -5.94
C PRO A 57 -4.06 -7.73 -5.59
N GLY A 58 -4.75 -8.12 -4.49
CA GLY A 58 -4.72 -9.47 -3.95
C GLY A 58 -5.16 -10.56 -4.93
N VAL A 59 -6.22 -10.33 -5.71
CA VAL A 59 -6.65 -11.26 -6.77
C VAL A 59 -5.55 -11.51 -7.79
N ALA A 60 -4.74 -10.50 -8.13
CA ALA A 60 -3.63 -10.64 -9.08
C ALA A 60 -2.50 -11.48 -8.47
N ILE A 61 -2.23 -11.34 -7.17
CA ILE A 61 -1.26 -12.17 -6.45
C ILE A 61 -1.64 -13.64 -6.54
N VAL A 62 -2.89 -14.00 -6.26
CA VAL A 62 -3.35 -15.40 -6.29
C VAL A 62 -3.29 -15.97 -7.71
N ARG A 63 -3.58 -15.17 -8.73
CA ARG A 63 -3.44 -15.60 -10.13
C ARG A 63 -1.98 -15.92 -10.49
N ASP A 64 -1.04 -15.06 -10.08
CA ASP A 64 0.39 -15.31 -10.28
C ASP A 64 0.87 -16.56 -9.52
N LEU A 65 0.35 -16.80 -8.30
CA LEU A 65 0.63 -18.04 -7.57
C LEU A 65 0.11 -19.27 -8.30
N ASN A 66 -1.10 -19.23 -8.86
CA ASN A 66 -1.65 -20.31 -9.66
C ASN A 66 -0.75 -20.63 -10.87
N GLU A 67 -0.30 -19.62 -11.58
CA GLU A 67 0.60 -19.79 -12.73
C GLU A 67 1.96 -20.38 -12.31
N ARG A 68 2.54 -19.90 -11.23
CA ARG A 68 3.88 -20.33 -10.76
C ARG A 68 3.91 -21.73 -10.19
N PHE A 69 2.88 -22.10 -9.42
CA PHE A 69 2.86 -23.36 -8.68
C PHE A 69 1.93 -24.40 -9.30
N GLY A 70 1.23 -24.07 -10.40
CA GLY A 70 0.27 -24.97 -11.03
C GLY A 70 -0.93 -25.27 -10.12
N SER A 71 -1.30 -24.33 -9.25
CA SER A 71 -2.46 -24.44 -8.37
C SER A 71 -3.73 -23.89 -9.06
N GLU A 72 -4.88 -24.23 -8.51
CA GLU A 72 -6.20 -23.78 -9.02
C GLU A 72 -7.00 -23.07 -7.91
N LEU A 73 -6.33 -22.16 -7.18
CA LEU A 73 -6.95 -21.42 -6.11
C LEU A 73 -8.01 -20.45 -6.65
N ASP A 74 -9.15 -20.36 -5.99
CA ASP A 74 -10.14 -19.30 -6.24
C ASP A 74 -9.59 -17.97 -5.71
N ALA A 75 -9.15 -17.11 -6.60
CA ALA A 75 -8.47 -15.87 -6.26
C ALA A 75 -9.35 -14.92 -5.44
N ALA A 76 -10.65 -14.87 -5.71
CA ALA A 76 -11.56 -14.02 -4.97
C ALA A 76 -11.84 -14.57 -3.55
N ALA A 77 -11.97 -15.89 -3.43
CA ALA A 77 -12.20 -16.54 -2.13
C ALA A 77 -10.97 -16.41 -1.22
N VAL A 78 -9.76 -16.65 -1.74
CA VAL A 78 -8.51 -16.50 -0.98
C VAL A 78 -8.32 -15.05 -0.51
N GLU A 79 -8.54 -14.07 -1.39
CA GLU A 79 -8.43 -12.64 -1.01
C GLU A 79 -9.45 -12.26 0.06
N ALA A 80 -10.71 -12.71 -0.08
CA ALA A 80 -11.74 -12.45 0.91
C ALA A 80 -11.37 -13.00 2.29
N ASP A 81 -10.87 -14.25 2.35
CA ASP A 81 -10.43 -14.86 3.59
C ASP A 81 -9.18 -14.15 4.19
N LYS A 82 -8.26 -13.71 3.34
CA LYS A 82 -7.11 -12.91 3.77
C LYS A 82 -7.55 -11.59 4.41
N VAL A 83 -8.52 -10.89 3.81
CA VAL A 83 -9.07 -9.65 4.35
C VAL A 83 -9.74 -9.89 5.70
N VAL A 84 -10.58 -10.92 5.81
CA VAL A 84 -11.24 -11.30 7.07
C VAL A 84 -10.23 -11.60 8.16
N TRP A 85 -9.19 -12.38 7.85
CA TRP A 85 -8.14 -12.71 8.81
C TRP A 85 -7.38 -11.46 9.25
N TYR A 86 -6.97 -10.60 8.31
CA TYR A 86 -6.25 -9.37 8.61
C TYR A 86 -7.06 -8.46 9.54
N LEU A 87 -8.33 -8.20 9.21
CA LEU A 87 -9.21 -7.33 10.00
C LEU A 87 -9.48 -7.88 11.41
N ALA A 88 -9.41 -9.19 11.61
CA ALA A 88 -9.52 -9.78 12.93
C ALA A 88 -8.26 -9.58 13.82
N HIS A 89 -7.10 -9.26 13.22
CA HIS A 89 -5.81 -9.19 13.92
C HIS A 89 -5.13 -7.81 13.82
N HIS A 90 -5.71 -6.83 13.12
CA HIS A 90 -5.07 -5.55 12.80
C HIS A 90 -4.90 -4.57 13.99
N GLY A 91 -5.39 -4.91 15.18
CA GLY A 91 -5.37 -4.01 16.35
C GLY A 91 -3.98 -3.65 16.89
N GLU A 92 -2.89 -4.26 16.38
CA GLU A 92 -1.51 -4.05 16.84
C GLU A 92 -0.64 -3.29 15.83
N VAL A 93 -1.20 -2.87 14.68
CA VAL A 93 -0.41 -2.12 13.69
C VAL A 93 0.05 -0.78 14.24
N ARG A 94 1.25 -0.36 13.83
CA ARG A 94 1.86 0.91 14.24
C ARG A 94 2.15 1.79 13.03
N GLY A 95 2.25 3.09 13.26
CA GLY A 95 2.73 4.02 12.25
C GLY A 95 4.24 3.91 12.05
N ILE A 96 4.70 4.02 10.80
CA ILE A 96 6.13 4.19 10.49
C ILE A 96 6.47 5.66 10.76
N GLU A 97 6.93 5.93 11.99
CA GLU A 97 7.05 7.30 12.54
C GLU A 97 7.80 8.29 11.63
N PRO A 98 8.90 7.94 10.93
CA PRO A 98 9.55 8.88 10.02
C PRO A 98 8.63 9.38 8.90
N VAL A 99 7.71 8.55 8.39
CA VAL A 99 6.74 8.91 7.34
C VAL A 99 5.53 9.62 7.95
N VAL A 100 5.02 9.11 9.07
CA VAL A 100 3.92 9.75 9.81
C VAL A 100 4.30 11.17 10.24
N ALA A 101 5.56 11.42 10.61
CA ALA A 101 6.04 12.76 10.94
C ALA A 101 5.96 13.72 9.74
N VAL A 102 6.26 13.24 8.51
CA VAL A 102 6.10 14.03 7.28
C VAL A 102 4.62 14.34 7.03
N ALA A 103 3.74 13.34 7.13
CA ALA A 103 2.31 13.53 6.97
C ALA A 103 1.75 14.52 8.03
N ARG A 104 2.22 14.41 9.28
CA ARG A 104 1.84 15.34 10.36
C ARG A 104 2.25 16.78 10.05
N ALA A 105 3.44 16.99 9.51
CA ALA A 105 3.92 18.32 9.12
C ALA A 105 3.15 18.89 7.92
N GLY A 106 2.71 18.04 7.00
CA GLY A 106 1.89 18.43 5.83
C GLY A 106 0.42 18.72 6.16
N ARG A 107 -0.09 18.22 7.29
CA ARG A 107 -1.49 18.33 7.67
C ARG A 107 -1.96 19.79 7.75
N GLY A 108 -2.98 20.14 6.95
CA GLY A 108 -3.52 21.49 6.86
C GLY A 108 -2.61 22.51 6.18
N VAL A 109 -1.46 22.07 5.63
CA VAL A 109 -0.51 22.89 4.86
C VAL A 109 -0.57 22.53 3.38
N LEU A 110 -0.61 21.24 3.07
CA LEU A 110 -0.69 20.69 1.72
C LEU A 110 -1.84 19.66 1.62
N PRO A 111 -2.51 19.56 0.47
CA PRO A 111 -3.38 18.43 0.18
C PRO A 111 -2.62 17.11 0.30
N MET A 112 -3.25 16.11 0.92
CA MET A 112 -2.65 14.79 1.10
C MET A 112 -3.62 13.69 0.72
N ALA A 113 -3.11 12.67 0.03
CA ALA A 113 -3.86 11.49 -0.34
C ALA A 113 -3.14 10.20 0.08
N VAL A 114 -3.90 9.13 0.22
CA VAL A 114 -3.38 7.76 0.30
C VAL A 114 -3.74 7.03 -0.99
N ALA A 115 -2.80 6.24 -1.53
CA ALA A 115 -3.01 5.39 -2.71
C ALA A 115 -2.39 4.01 -2.46
N SER A 116 -3.23 3.03 -2.12
CA SER A 116 -2.80 1.68 -1.70
C SER A 116 -3.34 0.59 -2.62
N GLY A 117 -2.55 -0.46 -2.83
CA GLY A 117 -2.97 -1.70 -3.51
C GLY A 117 -3.86 -2.61 -2.65
N SER A 118 -4.05 -2.31 -1.38
CA SER A 118 -4.86 -3.08 -0.45
C SER A 118 -6.37 -2.77 -0.57
N ASP A 119 -7.19 -3.67 -0.01
CA ASP A 119 -8.64 -3.47 0.12
C ASP A 119 -8.98 -2.19 0.90
N ALA A 120 -10.05 -1.51 0.49
CA ALA A 120 -10.46 -0.24 1.06
C ALA A 120 -10.78 -0.31 2.57
N GLY A 121 -11.32 -1.44 3.04
CA GLY A 121 -11.57 -1.70 4.46
C GLY A 121 -10.26 -1.77 5.23
N ILE A 122 -9.29 -2.54 4.72
CA ILE A 122 -7.95 -2.67 5.32
C ILE A 122 -7.28 -1.31 5.45
N VAL A 123 -7.23 -0.54 4.36
CA VAL A 123 -6.56 0.78 4.35
C VAL A 123 -7.17 1.72 5.38
N ARG A 124 -8.50 1.84 5.38
CA ARG A 124 -9.20 2.74 6.30
C ARG A 124 -9.04 2.33 7.76
N ASP A 125 -9.16 1.04 8.06
CA ASP A 125 -9.02 0.54 9.43
C ASP A 125 -7.57 0.65 9.92
N SER A 126 -6.57 0.40 9.07
CA SER A 126 -5.16 0.60 9.41
C SER A 126 -4.83 2.06 9.71
N LEU A 127 -5.28 3.00 8.86
CA LEU A 127 -5.10 4.44 9.11
C LEU A 127 -5.84 4.92 10.36
N LYS A 128 -7.02 4.35 10.65
CA LYS A 128 -7.80 4.63 11.85
C LYS A 128 -7.11 4.09 13.10
N ALA A 129 -6.55 2.88 13.03
CA ALA A 129 -5.83 2.27 14.16
C ALA A 129 -4.64 3.13 14.62
N ILE A 130 -3.93 3.76 13.69
CA ILE A 130 -2.82 4.69 14.02
C ILE A 130 -3.28 6.16 14.16
N GLY A 131 -4.59 6.45 14.08
CA GLY A 131 -5.17 7.77 14.38
C GLY A 131 -4.94 8.86 13.34
N ILE A 132 -4.69 8.52 12.07
CA ILE A 132 -4.36 9.49 11.01
C ILE A 132 -5.34 9.50 9.83
N LEU A 133 -6.40 8.69 9.83
CA LEU A 133 -7.35 8.61 8.70
C LEU A 133 -7.87 9.98 8.27
N GLU A 134 -8.24 10.81 9.24
CA GLU A 134 -8.81 12.16 9.01
C GLU A 134 -7.79 13.21 8.52
N TRP A 135 -6.54 12.81 8.30
CA TRP A 135 -5.53 13.72 7.73
C TRP A 135 -5.56 13.74 6.20
N PHE A 136 -6.22 12.74 5.59
CA PHE A 136 -6.24 12.53 4.15
C PHE A 136 -7.63 12.83 3.59
N GLU A 137 -7.69 13.76 2.64
CA GLU A 137 -8.93 14.11 1.93
C GLU A 137 -9.36 13.00 0.97
N THR A 138 -8.39 12.21 0.52
CA THR A 138 -8.58 11.21 -0.52
C THR A 138 -7.83 9.92 -0.18
N VAL A 139 -8.56 8.80 -0.27
CA VAL A 139 -8.00 7.44 -0.19
C VAL A 139 -8.37 6.72 -1.48
N ILE A 140 -7.37 6.32 -2.25
CA ILE A 140 -7.50 5.59 -3.51
C ILE A 140 -7.11 4.14 -3.28
N THR A 141 -7.94 3.22 -3.75
CA THR A 141 -7.76 1.77 -3.64
C THR A 141 -8.04 1.09 -4.99
N PRO A 142 -7.80 -0.21 -5.16
CA PRO A 142 -8.01 -0.89 -6.45
C PRO A 142 -9.41 -0.75 -7.04
N VAL A 143 -10.44 -0.52 -6.23
CA VAL A 143 -11.82 -0.36 -6.72
C VAL A 143 -12.08 0.99 -7.38
N ASP A 144 -11.20 1.97 -7.17
CA ASP A 144 -11.34 3.32 -7.74
C ASP A 144 -10.77 3.43 -9.16
N VAL A 145 -9.95 2.46 -9.61
CA VAL A 145 -9.20 2.55 -10.87
C VAL A 145 -9.34 1.29 -11.73
N ALA A 146 -9.11 1.42 -13.02
CA ALA A 146 -9.10 0.27 -13.92
C ALA A 146 -7.83 -0.58 -13.79
N ARG A 147 -6.70 0.05 -13.46
CA ARG A 147 -5.39 -0.61 -13.36
C ARG A 147 -4.69 -0.17 -12.08
N GLY A 148 -4.32 -1.13 -11.23
CA GLY A 148 -3.47 -0.91 -10.06
C GLY A 148 -1.99 -0.72 -10.43
N LYS A 149 -1.16 -0.46 -9.42
CA LYS A 149 0.31 -0.40 -9.54
C LYS A 149 0.82 -1.66 -10.28
N PRO A 150 1.75 -1.54 -11.24
CA PRO A 150 2.60 -0.39 -11.56
C PRO A 150 2.01 0.63 -12.54
N ALA A 151 0.72 0.53 -12.92
CA ALA A 151 0.07 1.57 -13.73
C ALA A 151 -0.05 2.87 -12.91
N PRO A 152 0.00 4.06 -13.56
CA PRO A 152 -0.02 5.35 -12.88
C PRO A 152 -1.41 5.77 -12.37
N ASP A 153 -2.45 5.01 -12.70
CA ASP A 153 -3.85 5.40 -12.59
C ASP A 153 -4.22 5.87 -11.16
N MET A 154 -3.72 5.17 -10.12
CA MET A 154 -4.03 5.50 -8.72
C MET A 154 -3.43 6.85 -8.31
N PHE A 155 -2.18 7.11 -8.69
CA PHE A 155 -1.50 8.36 -8.37
C PHE A 155 -2.06 9.53 -9.18
N LEU A 156 -2.37 9.32 -10.46
CA LEU A 156 -3.03 10.34 -11.29
C LEU A 156 -4.42 10.70 -10.75
N LEU A 157 -5.20 9.71 -10.33
CA LEU A 157 -6.52 9.95 -9.73
C LEU A 157 -6.39 10.69 -8.38
N ALA A 158 -5.37 10.37 -7.57
CA ALA A 158 -5.09 11.09 -6.33
C ALA A 158 -4.77 12.57 -6.60
N ALA A 159 -3.90 12.86 -7.57
CA ALA A 159 -3.57 14.23 -7.97
C ALA A 159 -4.79 14.99 -8.51
N GLU A 160 -5.61 14.33 -9.35
CA GLU A 160 -6.85 14.88 -9.88
C GLU A 160 -7.82 15.27 -8.75
N ARG A 161 -8.07 14.36 -7.79
CA ARG A 161 -8.99 14.62 -6.66
C ARG A 161 -8.48 15.74 -5.74
N MET A 162 -7.17 15.91 -5.63
CA MET A 162 -6.56 17.02 -4.88
C MET A 162 -6.46 18.32 -5.69
N GLY A 163 -6.73 18.28 -7.00
CA GLY A 163 -6.63 19.46 -7.88
C GLY A 163 -5.19 19.94 -8.10
N VAL A 164 -4.19 19.06 -8.02
CA VAL A 164 -2.77 19.38 -8.12
C VAL A 164 -2.16 18.74 -9.37
N ASP A 165 -1.27 19.48 -10.04
CA ASP A 165 -0.49 18.95 -11.17
C ASP A 165 0.34 17.73 -10.70
N PRO A 166 0.27 16.57 -11.38
CA PRO A 166 1.10 15.42 -11.07
C PRO A 166 2.59 15.74 -10.90
N ALA A 167 3.16 16.63 -11.73
CA ALA A 167 4.56 17.02 -11.64
C ALA A 167 4.93 17.76 -10.34
N LYS A 168 3.93 18.22 -9.57
CA LYS A 168 4.09 18.89 -8.27
C LYS A 168 3.72 18.00 -7.09
N CYS A 169 3.40 16.73 -7.34
CA CYS A 169 3.14 15.74 -6.31
C CYS A 169 4.42 15.01 -5.90
N LEU A 170 4.55 14.72 -4.61
CA LEU A 170 5.59 13.86 -4.07
C LEU A 170 4.95 12.58 -3.52
N VAL A 171 5.38 11.43 -4.03
CA VAL A 171 4.91 10.11 -3.61
C VAL A 171 5.87 9.51 -2.58
N PHE A 172 5.35 8.91 -1.52
CA PHE A 172 6.09 8.09 -0.55
C PHE A 172 5.70 6.63 -0.74
N GLU A 173 6.70 5.74 -0.92
CA GLU A 173 6.45 4.36 -1.35
C GLU A 173 7.61 3.45 -0.94
N ASP A 174 7.31 2.23 -0.46
CA ASP A 174 8.29 1.20 -0.11
C ASP A 174 8.43 0.11 -1.19
N GLY A 175 7.40 -0.07 -2.04
CA GLY A 175 7.33 -1.11 -3.05
C GLY A 175 7.84 -0.69 -4.44
N GLN A 176 8.53 -1.59 -5.13
CA GLN A 176 9.04 -1.35 -6.48
C GLN A 176 7.92 -1.00 -7.48
N LEU A 177 6.78 -1.69 -7.40
CA LEU A 177 5.63 -1.45 -8.30
C LEU A 177 5.04 -0.05 -8.11
N GLY A 178 5.00 0.45 -6.87
CA GLY A 178 4.52 1.81 -6.60
C GLY A 178 5.51 2.87 -7.08
N ILE A 179 6.82 2.63 -6.94
CA ILE A 179 7.85 3.52 -7.50
C ILE A 179 7.73 3.60 -9.04
N GLU A 180 7.49 2.46 -9.69
CA GLU A 180 7.26 2.43 -11.15
C GLU A 180 5.99 3.19 -11.54
N ALA A 181 4.91 3.06 -10.75
CA ALA A 181 3.68 3.80 -10.94
C ALA A 181 3.88 5.32 -10.77
N ALA A 182 4.64 5.76 -9.76
CA ALA A 182 4.97 7.16 -9.54
C ALA A 182 5.77 7.75 -10.71
N LYS A 183 6.78 7.01 -11.19
CA LYS A 183 7.56 7.38 -12.39
C LYS A 183 6.67 7.48 -13.63
N ALA A 184 5.78 6.50 -13.84
CA ALA A 184 4.85 6.51 -14.96
C ALA A 184 3.83 7.65 -14.88
N ALA A 185 3.48 8.12 -13.67
CA ALA A 185 2.65 9.29 -13.44
C ALA A 185 3.39 10.63 -13.61
N GLY A 186 4.72 10.61 -13.82
CA GLY A 186 5.55 11.82 -13.90
C GLY A 186 5.76 12.52 -12.56
N MET A 187 5.60 11.79 -11.44
CA MET A 187 5.73 12.31 -10.09
C MET A 187 7.12 12.06 -9.51
N ALA A 188 7.58 12.97 -8.65
CA ALA A 188 8.73 12.73 -7.78
C ALA A 188 8.34 11.69 -6.71
N TRP A 189 9.33 10.95 -6.20
CA TRP A 189 9.08 9.89 -5.21
C TRP A 189 10.20 9.80 -4.18
N VAL A 190 9.84 9.32 -3.01
CA VAL A 190 10.70 8.97 -1.88
C VAL A 190 10.58 7.48 -1.63
N TYR A 191 11.70 6.76 -1.67
CA TYR A 191 11.74 5.38 -1.22
C TYR A 191 11.69 5.31 0.32
N VAL A 192 10.76 4.53 0.84
CA VAL A 192 10.64 4.25 2.27
C VAL A 192 11.28 2.89 2.56
N PRO A 193 12.47 2.85 3.21
CA PRO A 193 13.11 1.58 3.54
C PRO A 193 12.31 0.78 4.57
N THR A 194 12.20 -0.52 4.37
CA THR A 194 11.47 -1.44 5.25
C THR A 194 12.08 -1.59 6.65
N ASP A 195 13.35 -1.19 6.84
CA ASP A 195 14.04 -1.19 8.13
C ASP A 195 13.64 -0.02 9.06
N LEU A 196 12.88 0.94 8.55
CA LEU A 196 12.37 2.07 9.36
C LEU A 196 11.29 1.66 10.37
N SER A 197 10.66 0.50 10.18
CA SER A 197 9.67 -0.07 11.11
C SER A 197 10.32 -0.73 12.35
N ALA A 198 11.62 -1.00 12.34
CA ALA A 198 12.33 -1.74 13.37
C ALA A 198 12.84 -0.87 14.56
N GLY A 199 12.35 0.36 14.69
CA GLY A 199 12.78 1.32 15.71
C GLY A 199 11.80 1.52 16.86
#